data_82141acad57530d918bfc3c65144f53d
#
_entry.id   82141acad57530d918bfc3c65144f53d
#
_cell.length_a   1.000
_cell.length_b   1.000
_cell.length_c   1.000
_cell.angle_alpha   90.00
_cell.angle_beta   90.00
_cell.angle_gamma   90.00
#
_symmetry.space_group_name_H-M   'P 1'
#
loop_
_entity.id
_entity.type
_entity.pdbx_description
1 polymer ?
#
loop_
_entity_poly.entity_id
_entity_poly.type
_entity_poly.pdbx_seq_one_letter_code
_entity_poly.pdbx_strand_id
1 'polypeptide(L)'
;RSTRKNQLLLCEGYMDVIALHQAGFDNAVASLGTALTSGHASLLKRYTNEVYLTYDSDGAGVKAALRAIPILKEVGITTKVINMRPYKDPDEFIKALGAQEYEERIKKAENSFMFQIRIMQAGYDMDDPESKTAFYNEIAKKLLGFTEELERTNYTQAVSREYSIPYDDLRKLVNSMAMKGGIVKPQTKLKSGINEKNKKEDGMKQSQKLLLTWLIEDNSLFDRIKGRISADDFTEELYH
;
A
#
# COMPACT_ATOMS: atom_id res chain seq x y z
N ARG A 1 -16.90 -21.55 14.95
CA ARG A 1 -18.19 -21.15 14.31
C ARG A 1 -18.08 -19.91 13.42
N SER A 2 -17.04 -19.08 13.54
CA SER A 2 -16.85 -17.84 12.75
C SER A 2 -16.52 -18.06 11.26
N THR A 3 -16.40 -19.29 10.81
CA THR A 3 -16.02 -19.67 9.46
C THR A 3 -17.02 -19.33 8.36
N ARG A 4 -18.26 -18.96 8.69
CA ARG A 4 -19.30 -18.69 7.68
C ARG A 4 -19.17 -17.35 6.96
N LYS A 5 -18.52 -16.32 7.55
CA LYS A 5 -18.40 -14.98 6.94
C LYS A 5 -16.99 -14.63 6.44
N ASN A 6 -15.98 -15.45 6.72
CA ASN A 6 -14.56 -15.16 6.46
C ASN A 6 -14.09 -13.78 6.99
N GLN A 7 -14.81 -13.25 7.97
CA GLN A 7 -14.63 -11.95 8.60
C GLN A 7 -14.69 -12.12 10.11
N LEU A 8 -13.89 -11.36 10.84
CA LEU A 8 -13.83 -11.41 12.29
C LEU A 8 -13.87 -9.99 12.87
N LEU A 9 -14.67 -9.80 13.91
CA LEU A 9 -14.75 -8.56 14.69
C LEU A 9 -13.79 -8.68 15.87
N LEU A 10 -12.80 -7.83 15.97
CA LEU A 10 -11.81 -7.83 17.05
C LEU A 10 -12.06 -6.66 18.00
N CYS A 11 -12.46 -6.97 19.22
CA CYS A 11 -12.75 -6.05 20.31
C CYS A 11 -11.59 -5.99 21.31
N GLU A 12 -11.63 -5.03 22.22
CA GLU A 12 -10.70 -4.94 23.35
C GLU A 12 -11.15 -5.83 24.53
N GLY A 13 -12.42 -5.77 24.89
CA GLY A 13 -12.98 -6.40 26.07
C GLY A 13 -13.95 -7.55 25.82
N TYR A 14 -14.15 -8.35 26.85
CA TYR A 14 -15.12 -9.46 26.78
C TYR A 14 -16.57 -8.97 26.85
N MET A 15 -16.85 -7.80 27.44
CA MET A 15 -18.19 -7.22 27.48
C MET A 15 -18.67 -6.86 26.07
N ASP A 16 -17.79 -6.30 25.25
CA ASP A 16 -18.08 -6.01 23.84
C ASP A 16 -18.42 -7.28 23.06
N VAL A 17 -17.63 -8.34 23.29
CA VAL A 17 -17.90 -9.63 22.65
C VAL A 17 -19.25 -10.18 23.06
N ILE A 18 -19.62 -10.11 24.34
CA ILE A 18 -20.92 -10.56 24.84
C ILE A 18 -22.04 -9.76 24.18
N ALA A 19 -21.94 -8.42 24.17
CA ALA A 19 -22.94 -7.54 23.54
C ALA A 19 -23.11 -7.85 22.07
N LEU A 20 -22.01 -8.01 21.33
CA LEU A 20 -22.05 -8.35 19.91
C LEU A 20 -22.63 -9.74 19.66
N HIS A 21 -22.28 -10.75 20.45
CA HIS A 21 -22.87 -12.08 20.33
C HIS A 21 -24.37 -12.10 20.63
N GLN A 22 -24.83 -11.34 21.64
CA GLN A 22 -26.25 -11.18 21.93
C GLN A 22 -27.00 -10.48 20.78
N ALA A 23 -26.31 -9.56 20.08
CA ALA A 23 -26.84 -8.88 18.90
C ALA A 23 -26.75 -9.73 17.60
N GLY A 24 -26.24 -10.96 17.67
CA GLY A 24 -26.16 -11.88 16.53
C GLY A 24 -24.83 -11.90 15.76
N PHE A 25 -23.81 -11.19 16.23
CA PHE A 25 -22.45 -11.17 15.64
C PHE A 25 -21.58 -12.25 16.30
N ASP A 26 -21.77 -13.52 15.94
CA ASP A 26 -21.07 -14.68 16.51
C ASP A 26 -19.60 -14.83 16.09
N ASN A 27 -19.12 -13.90 15.26
CA ASN A 27 -17.74 -13.78 14.80
C ASN A 27 -16.92 -12.74 15.59
N ALA A 28 -17.43 -12.23 16.71
CA ALA A 28 -16.71 -11.32 17.58
C ALA A 28 -15.77 -12.06 18.53
N VAL A 29 -14.56 -11.51 18.71
CA VAL A 29 -13.52 -12.00 19.64
C VAL A 29 -12.82 -10.82 20.30
N ALA A 30 -12.12 -11.04 21.42
CA ALA A 30 -11.37 -9.99 22.11
C ALA A 30 -9.92 -10.40 22.41
N SER A 31 -9.05 -9.39 22.52
CA SER A 31 -7.67 -9.56 23.00
C SER A 31 -7.53 -9.62 24.53
N LEU A 32 -8.61 -9.36 25.25
CA LEU A 32 -8.77 -9.52 26.71
C LEU A 32 -7.73 -8.74 27.55
N GLY A 33 -7.76 -7.42 27.46
CA GLY A 33 -6.97 -6.53 28.32
C GLY A 33 -5.45 -6.58 28.06
N THR A 34 -5.03 -7.28 27.02
CA THR A 34 -3.65 -7.31 26.54
C THR A 34 -3.55 -6.71 25.14
N ALA A 35 -2.41 -6.08 24.83
CA ALA A 35 -2.16 -5.67 23.44
C ALA A 35 -2.16 -6.89 22.52
N LEU A 36 -2.66 -6.72 21.30
CA LEU A 36 -2.57 -7.74 20.26
C LEU A 36 -1.10 -8.11 20.03
N THR A 37 -0.80 -9.41 20.01
CA THR A 37 0.54 -9.93 19.74
C THR A 37 0.62 -10.63 18.38
N SER A 38 1.84 -10.84 17.86
CA SER A 38 2.06 -11.62 16.62
C SER A 38 1.53 -13.06 16.76
N GLY A 39 1.58 -13.63 17.98
CA GLY A 39 0.96 -14.94 18.26
C GLY A 39 -0.56 -14.93 18.11
N HIS A 40 -1.22 -13.89 18.63
CA HIS A 40 -2.66 -13.70 18.42
C HIS A 40 -2.99 -13.52 16.93
N ALA A 41 -2.23 -12.69 16.19
CA ALA A 41 -2.45 -12.49 14.77
C ALA A 41 -2.27 -13.79 13.96
N SER A 42 -1.25 -14.57 14.26
CA SER A 42 -1.02 -15.88 13.63
C SER A 42 -2.16 -16.87 13.92
N LEU A 43 -2.74 -16.82 15.13
CA LEU A 43 -3.92 -17.61 15.46
C LEU A 43 -5.13 -17.16 14.65
N LEU A 44 -5.40 -15.85 14.59
CA LEU A 44 -6.52 -15.29 13.83
C LEU A 44 -6.43 -15.64 12.33
N LYS A 45 -5.21 -15.60 11.75
CA LYS A 45 -4.97 -15.95 10.35
C LYS A 45 -5.44 -17.36 9.97
N ARG A 46 -5.47 -18.29 10.90
CA ARG A 46 -5.98 -19.65 10.67
C ARG A 46 -7.49 -19.70 10.44
N TYR A 47 -8.21 -18.65 10.83
CA TYR A 47 -9.67 -18.59 10.79
C TYR A 47 -10.23 -17.56 9.82
N THR A 48 -9.45 -16.52 9.50
CA THR A 48 -9.90 -15.43 8.63
C THR A 48 -8.75 -14.76 7.89
N ASN A 49 -9.09 -14.14 6.76
CA ASN A 49 -8.19 -13.23 6.03
C ASN A 49 -8.58 -11.76 6.22
N GLU A 50 -9.70 -11.47 6.90
CA GLU A 50 -10.20 -10.12 7.09
C GLU A 50 -10.62 -9.89 8.54
N VAL A 51 -10.07 -8.85 9.17
CA VAL A 51 -10.36 -8.44 10.55
C VAL A 51 -10.89 -7.01 10.57
N TYR A 52 -11.99 -6.83 11.27
CA TYR A 52 -12.57 -5.53 11.58
C TYR A 52 -12.22 -5.17 13.02
N LEU A 53 -11.41 -4.12 13.19
CA LEU A 53 -11.10 -3.59 14.52
C LEU A 53 -12.29 -2.76 15.00
N THR A 54 -12.84 -3.14 16.14
CA THR A 54 -13.93 -2.46 16.82
C THR A 54 -13.48 -2.11 18.24
N TYR A 55 -12.39 -1.36 18.33
CA TYR A 55 -11.77 -0.90 19.55
C TYR A 55 -12.46 0.39 20.05
N ASP A 56 -12.26 0.73 21.32
CA ASP A 56 -12.83 1.94 21.91
C ASP A 56 -12.55 3.19 21.05
N SER A 57 -13.54 4.07 20.98
CA SER A 57 -13.45 5.30 20.15
C SER A 57 -12.60 6.39 20.81
N ASP A 58 -12.05 6.16 22.00
CA ASP A 58 -11.19 7.06 22.73
C ASP A 58 -9.72 7.04 22.25
N GLY A 59 -8.89 7.89 22.84
CA GLY A 59 -7.48 7.98 22.45
C GLY A 59 -6.67 6.72 22.76
N ALA A 60 -7.08 5.90 23.74
CA ALA A 60 -6.42 4.65 24.09
C ALA A 60 -6.74 3.57 23.05
N GLY A 61 -8.01 3.40 22.70
CA GLY A 61 -8.45 2.47 21.67
C GLY A 61 -7.90 2.82 20.29
N VAL A 62 -7.85 4.12 19.91
CA VAL A 62 -7.19 4.56 18.69
C VAL A 62 -5.71 4.14 18.65
N LYS A 63 -4.97 4.33 19.75
CA LYS A 63 -3.56 3.90 19.87
C LYS A 63 -3.42 2.38 19.80
N ALA A 64 -4.37 1.64 20.39
CA ALA A 64 -4.40 0.19 20.31
C ALA A 64 -4.64 -0.29 18.87
N ALA A 65 -5.58 0.32 18.15
CA ALA A 65 -5.82 0.04 16.73
C ALA A 65 -4.58 0.30 15.87
N LEU A 66 -3.91 1.46 16.05
CA LEU A 66 -2.68 1.78 15.32
C LEU A 66 -1.55 0.78 15.57
N ARG A 67 -1.47 0.16 16.76
CA ARG A 67 -0.50 -0.91 17.06
C ARG A 67 -0.91 -2.26 16.47
N ALA A 68 -2.20 -2.56 16.46
CA ALA A 68 -2.73 -3.83 15.94
C ALA A 68 -2.60 -3.95 14.41
N ILE A 69 -2.81 -2.87 13.66
CA ILE A 69 -2.78 -2.86 12.19
C ILE A 69 -1.49 -3.45 11.60
N PRO A 70 -0.28 -3.00 11.96
CA PRO A 70 0.95 -3.58 11.40
C PRO A 70 1.12 -5.06 11.76
N ILE A 71 0.75 -5.47 12.97
CA ILE A 71 0.85 -6.86 13.43
C ILE A 71 -0.06 -7.78 12.60
N LEU A 72 -1.29 -7.34 12.29
CA LEU A 72 -2.21 -8.08 11.43
C LEU A 72 -1.72 -8.12 9.98
N LYS A 73 -1.16 -7.02 9.49
CA LYS A 73 -0.59 -6.93 8.13
C LYS A 73 0.58 -7.89 7.94
N GLU A 74 1.47 -8.05 8.92
CA GLU A 74 2.63 -8.96 8.87
C GLU A 74 2.23 -10.42 8.59
N VAL A 75 1.08 -10.86 9.09
CA VAL A 75 0.56 -12.21 8.83
C VAL A 75 -0.38 -12.25 7.60
N GLY A 76 -0.49 -11.16 6.84
CA GLY A 76 -1.31 -11.08 5.64
C GLY A 76 -2.82 -11.03 5.90
N ILE A 77 -3.25 -10.42 7.01
CA ILE A 77 -4.66 -10.15 7.31
C ILE A 77 -5.02 -8.74 6.81
N THR A 78 -6.05 -8.66 5.99
CA THR A 78 -6.68 -7.39 5.62
C THR A 78 -7.42 -6.82 6.81
N THR A 79 -7.13 -5.55 7.15
CA THR A 79 -7.71 -4.93 8.34
C THR A 79 -8.54 -3.70 7.97
N LYS A 80 -9.73 -3.61 8.55
CA LYS A 80 -10.59 -2.44 8.52
C LYS A 80 -10.90 -1.96 9.93
N VAL A 81 -11.29 -0.69 10.08
CA VAL A 81 -11.60 -0.09 11.37
C VAL A 81 -13.05 0.40 11.36
N ILE A 82 -13.82 -0.03 12.35
CA ILE A 82 -15.22 0.39 12.52
C ILE A 82 -15.24 1.70 13.32
N ASN A 83 -15.91 2.70 12.80
CA ASN A 83 -16.13 3.96 13.50
C ASN A 83 -17.46 3.89 14.27
N MET A 84 -17.40 3.87 15.57
CA MET A 84 -18.58 3.80 16.44
C MET A 84 -19.01 5.16 17.00
N ARG A 85 -18.27 6.23 16.69
CA ARG A 85 -18.63 7.56 17.23
C ARG A 85 -20.07 7.93 16.93
N PRO A 86 -20.78 8.58 17.87
CA PRO A 86 -20.28 9.18 19.11
C PRO A 86 -20.14 8.20 20.29
N TYR A 87 -20.49 6.92 20.13
CA TYR A 87 -20.43 5.92 21.20
C TYR A 87 -19.00 5.48 21.48
N LYS A 88 -18.75 5.09 22.72
CA LYS A 88 -17.42 4.75 23.19
C LYS A 88 -16.97 3.40 22.65
N ASP A 89 -17.79 2.37 22.81
CA ASP A 89 -17.47 0.98 22.57
C ASP A 89 -18.65 0.23 21.92
N PRO A 90 -18.46 -1.03 21.46
CA PRO A 90 -19.51 -1.83 20.87
C PRO A 90 -20.71 -2.08 21.79
N ASP A 91 -20.49 -2.26 23.10
CA ASP A 91 -21.56 -2.52 24.05
C ASP A 91 -22.51 -1.32 24.13
N GLU A 92 -21.95 -0.11 24.31
CA GLU A 92 -22.73 1.13 24.32
C GLU A 92 -23.45 1.35 22.98
N PHE A 93 -22.78 1.11 21.86
CA PHE A 93 -23.35 1.28 20.53
C PHE A 93 -24.55 0.35 20.31
N ILE A 94 -24.40 -0.93 20.59
CA ILE A 94 -25.47 -1.93 20.41
C ILE A 94 -26.66 -1.63 21.30
N LYS A 95 -26.45 -1.22 22.55
CA LYS A 95 -27.53 -0.80 23.44
C LYS A 95 -28.32 0.40 22.94
N ALA A 96 -27.63 1.34 22.31
CA ALA A 96 -28.24 2.59 21.83
C ALA A 96 -28.94 2.43 20.48
N LEU A 97 -28.33 1.76 19.51
CA LEU A 97 -28.77 1.75 18.10
C LEU A 97 -29.11 0.35 17.55
N GLY A 98 -28.74 -0.71 18.25
CA GLY A 98 -29.03 -2.08 17.88
C GLY A 98 -28.17 -2.65 16.75
N ALA A 99 -28.46 -3.92 16.43
CA ALA A 99 -27.65 -4.72 15.51
C ALA A 99 -27.67 -4.21 14.07
N GLN A 100 -28.81 -3.70 13.59
CA GLN A 100 -28.94 -3.24 12.20
C GLN A 100 -28.03 -2.05 11.90
N GLU A 101 -27.97 -1.06 12.78
CA GLU A 101 -27.07 0.09 12.61
C GLU A 101 -25.60 -0.30 12.73
N TYR A 102 -25.29 -1.28 13.59
CA TYR A 102 -23.93 -1.81 13.69
C TYR A 102 -23.50 -2.54 12.39
N GLU A 103 -24.41 -3.27 11.75
CA GLU A 103 -24.14 -3.88 10.44
C GLU A 103 -23.84 -2.83 9.36
N GLU A 104 -24.52 -1.68 9.38
CA GLU A 104 -24.20 -0.56 8.50
C GLU A 104 -22.83 0.04 8.80
N ARG A 105 -22.41 0.07 10.06
CA ARG A 105 -21.05 0.48 10.43
C ARG A 105 -19.99 -0.50 9.92
N ILE A 106 -20.25 -1.80 9.95
CA ILE A 106 -19.36 -2.81 9.37
C ILE A 106 -19.21 -2.58 7.85
N LYS A 107 -20.30 -2.34 7.13
CA LYS A 107 -20.27 -2.06 5.68
C LYS A 107 -19.45 -0.80 5.34
N LYS A 108 -19.50 0.21 6.21
CA LYS A 108 -18.79 1.49 6.07
C LYS A 108 -17.42 1.50 6.75
N ALA A 109 -16.93 0.34 7.19
CA ALA A 109 -15.66 0.28 7.90
C ALA A 109 -14.49 0.79 7.05
N GLU A 110 -13.69 1.65 7.65
CA GLU A 110 -12.59 2.34 7.01
C GLU A 110 -11.40 1.40 6.76
N ASN A 111 -10.79 1.48 5.59
CA ASN A 111 -9.52 0.79 5.32
C ASN A 111 -8.44 1.20 6.34
N SER A 112 -7.68 0.25 6.85
CA SER A 112 -6.70 0.49 7.92
C SER A 112 -5.60 1.49 7.54
N PHE A 113 -5.20 1.56 6.27
CA PHE A 113 -4.23 2.56 5.81
C PHE A 113 -4.85 3.96 5.81
N MET A 114 -6.07 4.11 5.29
CA MET A 114 -6.78 5.40 5.28
C MET A 114 -7.05 5.89 6.72
N PHE A 115 -7.44 4.97 7.61
CA PHE A 115 -7.56 5.26 9.05
C PHE A 115 -6.25 5.83 9.63
N GLN A 116 -5.10 5.20 9.34
CA GLN A 116 -3.80 5.69 9.81
C GLN A 116 -3.49 7.11 9.28
N ILE A 117 -3.78 7.39 8.00
CA ILE A 117 -3.59 8.72 7.41
C ILE A 117 -4.50 9.75 8.09
N ARG A 118 -5.77 9.41 8.29
CA ARG A 118 -6.74 10.30 8.96
C ARG A 118 -6.33 10.63 10.40
N ILE A 119 -5.88 9.63 11.17
CA ILE A 119 -5.38 9.88 12.53
C ILE A 119 -4.12 10.73 12.51
N MET A 120 -3.21 10.48 11.57
CA MET A 120 -1.99 11.26 11.40
C MET A 120 -2.31 12.73 11.07
N GLN A 121 -3.30 13.00 10.23
CA GLN A 121 -3.73 14.35 9.85
C GLN A 121 -4.07 15.23 11.06
N ALA A 122 -4.66 14.65 12.12
CA ALA A 122 -5.03 15.38 13.31
C ALA A 122 -3.85 16.07 14.04
N GLY A 123 -2.62 15.68 13.71
CA GLY A 123 -1.40 16.29 14.23
C GLY A 123 -0.85 17.44 13.38
N TYR A 124 -1.53 17.80 12.28
CA TYR A 124 -1.06 18.82 11.34
C TYR A 124 -2.10 19.93 11.17
N ASP A 125 -1.62 21.16 11.05
CA ASP A 125 -2.43 22.30 10.64
C ASP A 125 -2.55 22.29 9.10
N MET A 126 -3.74 21.99 8.59
CA MET A 126 -3.98 21.88 7.15
C MET A 126 -4.18 23.23 6.47
N ASP A 127 -4.33 24.31 7.22
CA ASP A 127 -4.41 25.69 6.70
C ASP A 127 -3.00 26.31 6.57
N ASP A 128 -2.02 25.81 7.35
CA ASP A 128 -0.63 26.22 7.23
C ASP A 128 0.08 25.46 6.10
N PRO A 129 0.64 26.15 5.08
CA PRO A 129 1.31 25.52 3.94
C PRO A 129 2.53 24.64 4.32
N GLU A 130 3.29 25.00 5.35
CA GLU A 130 4.46 24.23 5.78
C GLU A 130 4.03 22.93 6.46
N SER A 131 3.07 23.02 7.38
CA SER A 131 2.48 21.87 8.07
C SER A 131 1.80 20.90 7.09
N LYS A 132 1.05 21.44 6.14
CA LYS A 132 0.42 20.67 5.06
C LYS A 132 1.45 19.95 4.18
N THR A 133 2.55 20.61 3.85
CA THR A 133 3.65 19.99 3.11
C THR A 133 4.31 18.87 3.90
N ALA A 134 4.51 19.08 5.21
CA ALA A 134 5.04 18.05 6.10
C ALA A 134 4.11 16.82 6.16
N PHE A 135 2.80 17.03 6.26
CA PHE A 135 1.80 15.96 6.21
C PHE A 135 1.87 15.16 4.90
N TYR A 136 1.97 15.83 3.73
CA TYR A 136 2.09 15.15 2.45
C TYR A 136 3.38 14.34 2.31
N ASN A 137 4.48 14.82 2.89
CA ASN A 137 5.72 14.07 2.98
C ASN A 137 5.57 12.79 3.81
N GLU A 138 4.86 12.84 4.93
CA GLU A 138 4.60 11.65 5.74
C GLU A 138 3.68 10.64 5.03
N ILE A 139 2.67 11.12 4.29
CA ILE A 139 1.86 10.27 3.41
C ILE A 139 2.75 9.54 2.39
N ALA A 140 3.63 10.27 1.71
CA ALA A 140 4.51 9.69 0.70
C ALA A 140 5.45 8.62 1.30
N LYS A 141 5.98 8.84 2.50
CA LYS A 141 6.77 7.82 3.23
C LYS A 141 5.95 6.57 3.52
N LYS A 142 4.69 6.71 3.97
CA LYS A 142 3.82 5.57 4.23
C LYS A 142 3.46 4.80 2.96
N LEU A 143 3.25 5.50 1.84
CA LEU A 143 2.99 4.88 0.53
C LEU A 143 4.19 4.05 0.03
N LEU A 144 5.42 4.43 0.37
CA LEU A 144 6.63 3.64 0.07
C LEU A 144 6.69 2.30 0.81
N GLY A 145 5.92 2.14 1.88
CA GLY A 145 5.79 0.85 2.58
C GLY A 145 5.01 -0.23 1.81
N PHE A 146 4.40 0.12 0.67
CA PHE A 146 3.83 -0.86 -0.25
C PHE A 146 4.88 -1.30 -1.27
N THR A 147 5.27 -2.57 -1.24
CA THR A 147 6.28 -3.15 -2.14
C THR A 147 5.73 -3.34 -3.54
N GLU A 148 4.47 -3.78 -3.66
CA GLU A 148 3.80 -3.98 -4.93
C GLU A 148 3.41 -2.65 -5.58
N GLU A 149 3.83 -2.44 -6.83
CA GLU A 149 3.61 -1.18 -7.54
C GLU A 149 2.11 -0.90 -7.77
N LEU A 150 1.34 -1.92 -8.12
CA LEU A 150 -0.10 -1.77 -8.36
C LEU A 150 -0.83 -1.41 -7.06
N GLU A 151 -0.50 -2.07 -5.95
CA GLU A 151 -1.08 -1.76 -4.64
C GLU A 151 -0.75 -0.32 -4.25
N ARG A 152 0.52 0.09 -4.35
CA ARG A 152 0.96 1.46 -4.08
C ARG A 152 0.23 2.49 -4.94
N THR A 153 0.02 2.18 -6.23
CA THR A 153 -0.72 3.05 -7.15
C THR A 153 -2.17 3.23 -6.71
N ASN A 154 -2.86 2.14 -6.34
CA ASN A 154 -4.25 2.18 -5.87
C ASN A 154 -4.38 3.02 -4.58
N TYR A 155 -3.48 2.84 -3.62
CA TYR A 155 -3.47 3.66 -2.40
C TYR A 155 -3.11 5.12 -2.68
N THR A 156 -2.19 5.39 -3.61
CA THR A 156 -1.88 6.76 -4.04
C THR A 156 -3.11 7.45 -4.63
N GLN A 157 -3.88 6.75 -5.46
CA GLN A 157 -5.14 7.27 -6.01
C GLN A 157 -6.21 7.52 -4.93
N ALA A 158 -6.34 6.60 -3.97
CA ALA A 158 -7.30 6.75 -2.88
C ALA A 158 -6.98 7.97 -2.02
N VAL A 159 -5.72 8.15 -1.63
CA VAL A 159 -5.24 9.31 -0.86
C VAL A 159 -5.40 10.61 -1.67
N SER A 160 -5.03 10.61 -2.95
CA SER A 160 -5.18 11.75 -3.85
C SER A 160 -6.63 12.27 -3.86
N ARG A 161 -7.61 11.37 -3.94
CA ARG A 161 -9.04 11.73 -3.90
C ARG A 161 -9.48 12.25 -2.54
N GLU A 162 -9.13 11.55 -1.47
CA GLU A 162 -9.58 11.86 -0.12
C GLU A 162 -9.06 13.22 0.36
N TYR A 163 -7.78 13.53 0.07
CA TYR A 163 -7.12 14.74 0.55
C TYR A 163 -7.00 15.83 -0.52
N SER A 164 -7.67 15.66 -1.65
CA SER A 164 -7.65 16.63 -2.77
C SER A 164 -6.23 17.00 -3.22
N ILE A 165 -5.31 16.04 -3.22
CA ILE A 165 -3.95 16.20 -3.71
C ILE A 165 -3.93 15.78 -5.18
N PRO A 166 -3.41 16.60 -6.12
CA PRO A 166 -3.26 16.16 -7.51
C PRO A 166 -2.43 14.86 -7.59
N TYR A 167 -3.00 13.83 -8.24
CA TYR A 167 -2.39 12.51 -8.31
C TYR A 167 -0.94 12.52 -8.80
N ASP A 168 -0.67 13.30 -9.87
CA ASP A 168 0.66 13.38 -10.44
C ASP A 168 1.68 14.01 -9.49
N ASP A 169 1.26 14.96 -8.65
CA ASP A 169 2.15 15.60 -7.69
C ASP A 169 2.47 14.66 -6.52
N LEU A 170 1.46 13.95 -6.00
CA LEU A 170 1.69 12.93 -4.98
C LEU A 170 2.57 11.80 -5.52
N ARG A 171 2.33 11.32 -6.74
CA ARG A 171 3.14 10.31 -7.41
C ARG A 171 4.60 10.76 -7.60
N LYS A 172 4.81 12.01 -8.04
CA LYS A 172 6.17 12.59 -8.17
C LYS A 172 6.88 12.65 -6.81
N LEU A 173 6.16 13.04 -5.75
CA LEU A 173 6.70 13.09 -4.39
C LEU A 173 7.14 11.70 -3.92
N VAL A 174 6.27 10.69 -4.05
CA VAL A 174 6.58 9.28 -3.71
C VAL A 174 7.81 8.79 -4.48
N ASN A 175 7.85 9.00 -5.80
CA ASN A 175 8.99 8.58 -6.63
C ASN A 175 10.30 9.28 -6.25
N SER A 176 10.24 10.59 -5.96
CA SER A 176 11.41 11.37 -5.53
C SER A 176 11.98 10.87 -4.21
N MET A 177 11.12 10.50 -3.26
CA MET A 177 11.54 9.92 -1.99
C MET A 177 12.11 8.51 -2.14
N ALA A 178 11.52 7.67 -3.01
CA ALA A 178 12.04 6.35 -3.35
C ALA A 178 13.47 6.42 -3.89
N MET A 179 13.76 7.38 -4.75
CA MET A 179 15.11 7.62 -5.29
C MET A 179 16.10 8.08 -4.21
N LYS A 180 15.70 9.01 -3.33
CA LYS A 180 16.55 9.50 -2.23
C LYS A 180 16.83 8.41 -1.19
N GLY A 181 15.88 7.52 -0.95
CA GLY A 181 16.00 6.39 -0.02
C GLY A 181 16.76 5.16 -0.58
N GLY A 182 17.22 5.21 -1.83
CA GLY A 182 17.89 4.07 -2.48
C GLY A 182 16.98 2.87 -2.76
N ILE A 183 15.66 3.03 -2.61
CA ILE A 183 14.66 1.96 -2.77
C ILE A 183 14.38 1.68 -4.25
N VAL A 184 14.59 2.65 -5.13
CA VAL A 184 14.41 2.51 -6.58
C VAL A 184 15.67 3.03 -7.26
N LYS A 185 16.34 2.19 -8.07
CA LYS A 185 17.31 2.69 -9.05
C LYS A 185 16.56 3.64 -9.99
N PRO A 186 17.10 4.83 -10.30
CA PRO A 186 16.41 5.73 -11.20
C PRO A 186 16.13 5.00 -12.52
N GLN A 187 14.86 4.73 -12.81
CA GLN A 187 14.46 4.50 -14.17
C GLN A 187 14.78 5.79 -14.90
N THR A 188 15.74 5.74 -15.79
CA THR A 188 16.12 6.84 -16.65
C THR A 188 14.85 7.29 -17.37
N LYS A 189 14.22 8.35 -16.87
CA LYS A 189 13.20 9.05 -17.66
C LYS A 189 13.88 9.44 -18.94
N LEU A 190 13.42 8.89 -20.07
CA LEU A 190 13.67 9.45 -21.37
C LEU A 190 13.32 10.95 -21.29
N LYS A 191 14.32 11.78 -21.06
CA LYS A 191 14.21 13.21 -21.23
C LYS A 191 13.93 13.43 -22.72
N SER A 192 12.69 13.74 -23.05
CA SER A 192 12.37 14.41 -24.31
C SER A 192 12.97 15.80 -24.26
N GLY A 193 14.18 15.92 -24.71
CA GLY A 193 15.00 17.15 -24.70
C GLY A 193 16.26 16.90 -25.48
N ILE A 194 16.10 16.76 -26.77
CA ILE A 194 16.94 17.23 -27.89
C ILE A 194 18.43 17.32 -27.58
N ASN A 195 19.12 16.25 -27.93
CA ASN A 195 20.40 16.30 -28.60
C ASN A 195 20.39 15.19 -29.68
N GLU A 196 19.96 15.53 -30.88
CA GLU A 196 19.81 14.59 -32.02
C GLU A 196 21.12 13.89 -32.42
N LYS A 197 22.27 14.45 -32.06
CA LYS A 197 23.57 13.83 -32.33
C LYS A 197 23.84 12.61 -31.43
N ASN A 198 23.63 12.71 -30.12
CA ASN A 198 23.85 11.59 -29.18
C ASN A 198 22.82 10.46 -29.35
N LYS A 199 21.62 10.75 -29.85
CA LYS A 199 20.59 9.74 -30.11
C LYS A 199 20.91 8.83 -31.30
N LYS A 200 21.63 9.35 -32.33
CA LYS A 200 22.07 8.54 -33.47
C LYS A 200 23.21 7.59 -33.10
N GLU A 201 24.17 8.04 -32.29
CA GLU A 201 25.28 7.18 -31.81
C GLU A 201 24.77 6.05 -30.90
N ASP A 202 23.87 6.35 -29.97
CA ASP A 202 23.33 5.34 -29.06
C ASP A 202 22.44 4.30 -29.78
N GLY A 203 21.66 4.75 -30.76
CA GLY A 203 20.84 3.88 -31.63
C GLY A 203 21.67 2.98 -32.52
N MET A 204 22.81 3.47 -33.05
CA MET A 204 23.73 2.70 -33.90
C MET A 204 24.42 1.61 -33.09
N LYS A 205 24.96 1.91 -31.91
CA LYS A 205 25.57 0.95 -30.99
C LYS A 205 24.59 -0.14 -30.56
N GLN A 206 23.35 0.22 -30.28
CA GLN A 206 22.32 -0.75 -29.90
C GLN A 206 21.93 -1.67 -31.06
N SER A 207 21.87 -1.14 -32.29
CA SER A 207 21.61 -1.94 -33.49
C SER A 207 22.76 -2.90 -33.81
N GLN A 208 24.02 -2.47 -33.65
CA GLN A 208 25.20 -3.31 -33.82
C GLN A 208 25.22 -4.46 -32.79
N LYS A 209 24.93 -4.17 -31.53
CA LYS A 209 24.84 -5.18 -30.46
C LYS A 209 23.75 -6.22 -30.75
N LEU A 210 22.60 -5.77 -31.24
CA LEU A 210 21.47 -6.65 -31.60
C LEU A 210 21.84 -7.55 -32.76
N LEU A 211 22.52 -7.03 -33.80
CA LEU A 211 23.00 -7.78 -34.94
C LEU A 211 23.98 -8.89 -34.53
N LEU A 212 24.95 -8.55 -33.65
CA LEU A 212 25.92 -9.53 -33.12
C LEU A 212 25.22 -10.63 -32.32
N THR A 213 24.20 -10.27 -31.51
CA THR A 213 23.42 -11.27 -30.79
C THR A 213 22.73 -12.25 -31.74
N TRP A 214 22.09 -11.75 -32.78
CA TRP A 214 21.45 -12.63 -33.79
C TRP A 214 22.40 -13.51 -34.55
N LEU A 215 23.62 -13.00 -34.88
CA LEU A 215 24.65 -13.80 -35.55
C LEU A 215 25.21 -14.94 -34.68
N ILE A 216 25.19 -14.75 -33.36
CA ILE A 216 25.58 -15.79 -32.37
C ILE A 216 24.47 -16.84 -32.25
N GLU A 217 23.21 -16.42 -32.30
CA GLU A 217 22.05 -17.32 -32.15
C GLU A 217 21.75 -18.11 -33.44
N ASP A 218 21.98 -17.52 -34.59
CA ASP A 218 21.71 -18.15 -35.90
C ASP A 218 22.88 -17.94 -36.89
N ASN A 219 23.76 -18.95 -37.00
CA ASN A 219 24.90 -18.95 -37.91
C ASN A 219 24.53 -18.81 -39.37
N SER A 220 23.30 -19.13 -39.78
CA SER A 220 22.84 -18.99 -41.17
C SER A 220 22.70 -17.52 -41.60
N LEU A 221 22.55 -16.63 -40.67
CA LEU A 221 22.50 -15.18 -40.91
C LEU A 221 23.84 -14.63 -41.37
N PHE A 222 24.95 -15.23 -40.93
CA PHE A 222 26.29 -14.82 -41.35
C PHE A 222 26.48 -14.91 -42.87
N ASP A 223 26.05 -15.99 -43.52
CA ASP A 223 26.14 -16.16 -44.95
C ASP A 223 25.30 -15.15 -45.75
N ARG A 224 24.20 -14.67 -45.14
CA ARG A 224 23.30 -13.67 -45.75
C ARG A 224 23.85 -12.25 -45.70
N ILE A 225 24.69 -11.92 -44.71
CA ILE A 225 25.29 -10.59 -44.57
C ILE A 225 26.74 -10.50 -45.00
N LYS A 226 27.37 -11.63 -45.27
CA LYS A 226 28.74 -11.73 -45.77
C LYS A 226 28.94 -10.87 -47.05
N GLY A 227 29.90 -9.96 -46.98
CA GLY A 227 30.18 -9.01 -48.07
C GLY A 227 29.29 -7.76 -48.09
N ARG A 228 28.36 -7.61 -47.13
CA ARG A 228 27.57 -6.37 -46.94
C ARG A 228 27.95 -5.61 -45.68
N ILE A 229 28.51 -6.32 -44.69
CA ILE A 229 28.96 -5.77 -43.41
C ILE A 229 30.32 -6.37 -43.11
N SER A 230 31.27 -5.55 -42.66
CA SER A 230 32.63 -5.92 -42.27
C SER A 230 32.87 -5.52 -40.77
N ALA A 231 33.98 -5.96 -40.19
CA ALA A 231 34.35 -5.56 -38.84
C ALA A 231 34.50 -4.02 -38.72
N ASP A 232 34.98 -3.35 -39.77
CA ASP A 232 35.18 -1.92 -39.80
C ASP A 232 33.89 -1.09 -39.76
N ASP A 233 32.73 -1.73 -39.97
CA ASP A 233 31.42 -1.07 -39.84
C ASP A 233 30.93 -0.94 -38.38
N PHE A 234 31.64 -1.58 -37.43
CA PHE A 234 31.31 -1.50 -36.02
C PHE A 234 32.07 -0.33 -35.34
N THR A 235 31.40 0.38 -34.48
CA THR A 235 31.93 1.60 -33.81
C THR A 235 32.69 1.35 -32.51
N GLU A 236 32.59 0.14 -31.96
CA GLU A 236 33.25 -0.24 -30.72
C GLU A 236 34.42 -1.21 -31.00
N GLU A 237 35.63 -0.89 -30.49
CA GLU A 237 36.80 -1.77 -30.64
C GLU A 237 36.59 -3.21 -30.14
N LEU A 238 35.63 -3.41 -29.24
CA LEU A 238 35.28 -4.72 -28.71
C LEU A 238 34.57 -5.62 -29.75
N TYR A 239 34.09 -5.06 -30.86
CA TYR A 239 33.32 -5.80 -31.90
C TYR A 239 34.11 -6.01 -33.18
N HIS A 240 35.38 -5.56 -33.22
CA HIS A 240 36.36 -5.86 -34.26
C HIS A 240 37.02 -7.20 -33.96
#